data_045bef126094fefed6e2613d3c4874f3
#
_entry.id   045bef126094fefed6e2613d3c4874f3
#
_cell.length_a   1.000
_cell.length_b   1.000
_cell.length_c   1.000
_cell.angle_alpha   90.00
_cell.angle_beta   90.00
_cell.angle_gamma   90.00
#
_symmetry.space_group_name_H-M   'P 1'
#
loop_
_entity.id
_entity.type
_entity.pdbx_description
1 polymer ?
#
loop_
_entity_poly.entity_id
_entity_poly.type
_entity_poly.pdbx_seq_one_letter_code
_entity_poly.pdbx_strand_id
1 'polypeptide(L)'
;MSKIYPLTGIRVLDLTRILAGPLCTQYLGDLGAEIIKIENPKGGDDTRAWGPPFLGTESAYYLGINRNKKSICLDIKTKEGFKILKDLIKKSDVVIDNFKPGFWNKIGLPDNWFNKNVQNVLRTSISGYGVNGPQGGLPGYDFLMQAESGLMKITGEVNGEPMKLGVAIVDIVTGLNAVISVLSGLLLNKKLKNKNILTEVNLYNSGIFLLANVASNTLVSNKDAERYANGHPNIVPYNLFKSKNGELAISVGNDNQFKVFTKLLKKPEWALDKRFAKNADRVKNRTLIEKMINKELSKKNRSYWYNLFLKNNIPSAIVRGVKEALN
;
A
#
# COMPACT_ATOMS: atom_id res chain seq x y z
N MET A 1 -11.53 10.14 -31.31
CA MET A 1 -12.27 10.46 -30.07
C MET A 1 -11.27 10.99 -29.04
N SER A 2 -11.47 12.20 -28.52
CA SER A 2 -10.66 12.74 -27.42
C SER A 2 -10.80 11.82 -26.21
N LYS A 3 -9.69 11.42 -25.61
CA LYS A 3 -9.70 10.57 -24.39
C LYS A 3 -10.38 11.37 -23.26
N ILE A 4 -11.58 10.98 -22.86
CA ILE A 4 -12.27 11.56 -21.71
C ILE A 4 -11.80 10.79 -20.47
N TYR A 5 -11.20 11.51 -19.53
CA TYR A 5 -10.79 10.93 -18.24
C TYR A 5 -11.92 11.04 -17.20
N PRO A 6 -12.04 10.08 -16.29
CA PRO A 6 -13.14 10.04 -15.30
C PRO A 6 -13.29 11.30 -14.45
N LEU A 7 -12.20 11.99 -14.13
CA LEU A 7 -12.16 13.18 -13.29
C LEU A 7 -11.93 14.48 -14.05
N THR A 8 -12.13 14.47 -15.39
CA THR A 8 -12.07 15.71 -16.17
C THR A 8 -13.01 16.77 -15.62
N GLY A 9 -12.49 17.97 -15.35
CA GLY A 9 -13.25 19.09 -14.77
C GLY A 9 -13.26 19.14 -13.23
N ILE A 10 -12.71 18.14 -12.56
CA ILE A 10 -12.54 18.14 -11.09
C ILE A 10 -11.21 18.82 -10.74
N ARG A 11 -11.24 19.77 -9.81
CA ARG A 11 -10.05 20.44 -9.26
C ARG A 11 -9.78 19.98 -7.84
N VAL A 12 -8.57 19.55 -7.60
CA VAL A 12 -8.06 19.07 -6.30
C VAL A 12 -7.00 20.03 -5.78
N LEU A 13 -7.23 20.59 -4.60
CA LEU A 13 -6.23 21.35 -3.85
C LEU A 13 -5.46 20.36 -2.96
N ASP A 14 -4.19 20.18 -3.28
CA ASP A 14 -3.27 19.24 -2.61
C ASP A 14 -2.41 19.99 -1.60
N LEU A 15 -2.70 19.82 -0.31
CA LEU A 15 -1.94 20.38 0.82
C LEU A 15 -1.09 19.29 1.50
N THR A 16 -0.92 18.15 0.84
CA THR A 16 -0.24 17.00 1.41
C THR A 16 1.27 17.03 1.18
N ARG A 17 2.02 16.26 1.98
CA ARG A 17 3.46 16.09 1.89
C ARG A 17 3.83 14.60 2.04
N ILE A 18 5.05 14.27 1.74
CA ILE A 18 5.70 12.98 1.91
C ILE A 18 5.19 11.96 0.89
N LEU A 19 4.34 10.98 1.27
CA LEU A 19 4.00 9.88 0.37
C LEU A 19 2.49 9.62 0.24
N ALA A 20 1.79 9.29 1.32
CA ALA A 20 0.40 8.83 1.25
C ALA A 20 -0.53 9.83 0.52
N GLY A 21 -0.50 11.10 0.93
CA GLY A 21 -1.29 12.15 0.29
C GLY A 21 -0.83 12.48 -1.13
N PRO A 22 0.46 12.73 -1.37
CA PRO A 22 0.97 12.95 -2.72
C PRO A 22 0.68 11.81 -3.69
N LEU A 23 0.73 10.56 -3.25
CA LEU A 23 0.33 9.41 -4.07
C LEU A 23 -1.16 9.44 -4.41
N CYS A 24 -2.02 9.76 -3.42
CA CYS A 24 -3.45 9.92 -3.65
C CYS A 24 -3.71 10.97 -4.75
N THR A 25 -3.15 12.17 -4.60
CA THR A 25 -3.38 13.25 -5.54
C THR A 25 -2.76 13.00 -6.92
N GLN A 26 -1.65 12.26 -6.99
CA GLN A 26 -1.09 11.77 -8.25
C GLN A 26 -2.07 10.84 -8.99
N TYR A 27 -2.68 9.86 -8.31
CA TYR A 27 -3.68 8.99 -8.91
C TYR A 27 -4.91 9.76 -9.40
N LEU A 28 -5.38 10.75 -8.62
CA LEU A 28 -6.49 11.61 -9.08
C LEU A 28 -6.10 12.42 -10.32
N GLY A 29 -4.86 12.88 -10.41
CA GLY A 29 -4.32 13.53 -11.60
C GLY A 29 -4.22 12.58 -12.80
N ASP A 30 -3.78 11.33 -12.61
CA ASP A 30 -3.76 10.30 -13.65
C ASP A 30 -5.17 9.97 -14.17
N LEU A 31 -6.20 10.13 -13.32
CA LEU A 31 -7.60 10.00 -13.68
C LEU A 31 -8.20 11.27 -14.32
N GLY A 32 -7.41 12.33 -14.50
CA GLY A 32 -7.79 13.54 -15.22
C GLY A 32 -8.22 14.74 -14.37
N ALA A 33 -8.07 14.68 -13.04
CA ALA A 33 -8.27 15.83 -12.20
C ALA A 33 -7.17 16.88 -12.36
N GLU A 34 -7.51 18.16 -12.24
CA GLU A 34 -6.53 19.24 -12.13
C GLU A 34 -6.01 19.30 -10.70
N ILE A 35 -4.72 18.98 -10.50
CA ILE A 35 -4.10 18.99 -9.18
C ILE A 35 -3.31 20.28 -8.99
N ILE A 36 -3.65 21.05 -7.94
CA ILE A 36 -2.91 22.24 -7.51
C ILE A 36 -2.26 21.90 -6.16
N LYS A 37 -0.96 21.65 -6.18
CA LYS A 37 -0.17 21.35 -4.98
C LYS A 37 0.35 22.64 -4.36
N ILE A 38 0.06 22.81 -3.08
CA ILE A 38 0.60 23.92 -2.27
C ILE A 38 1.84 23.45 -1.56
N GLU A 39 2.94 24.16 -1.78
CA GLU A 39 4.22 23.84 -1.16
C GLU A 39 4.74 25.01 -0.31
N ASN A 40 5.53 24.69 0.71
CA ASN A 40 6.21 25.68 1.54
C ASN A 40 7.26 26.43 0.71
N PRO A 41 7.31 27.78 0.72
CA PRO A 41 8.35 28.54 0.02
C PRO A 41 9.78 28.19 0.46
N LYS A 42 9.94 27.67 1.68
CA LYS A 42 11.25 27.22 2.22
C LYS A 42 11.41 25.71 2.00
N GLY A 43 11.85 25.31 0.81
CA GLY A 43 12.23 23.93 0.50
C GLY A 43 11.13 23.06 -0.11
N GLY A 44 9.87 23.50 -0.21
CA GLY A 44 8.79 22.72 -0.81
C GLY A 44 8.32 21.54 0.03
N ASP A 45 8.01 20.44 -0.65
CA ASP A 45 7.78 19.13 -0.02
C ASP A 45 9.12 18.56 0.46
N ASP A 46 9.16 18.01 1.68
CA ASP A 46 10.38 17.46 2.29
C ASP A 46 11.04 16.40 1.39
N THR A 47 10.24 15.67 0.61
CA THR A 47 10.73 14.64 -0.33
C THR A 47 11.60 15.19 -1.45
N ARG A 48 11.57 16.49 -1.75
CA ARG A 48 12.48 17.11 -2.73
C ARG A 48 13.95 16.93 -2.35
N ALA A 49 14.25 16.91 -1.05
CA ALA A 49 15.60 16.71 -0.50
C ALA A 49 15.95 15.24 -0.23
N TRP A 50 15.02 14.29 -0.43
CA TRP A 50 15.24 12.87 -0.09
C TRP A 50 15.97 12.11 -1.20
N GLY A 51 17.20 12.48 -1.44
CA GLY A 51 18.15 11.81 -2.32
C GLY A 51 19.47 11.49 -1.62
N PRO A 52 20.43 10.85 -2.29
CA PRO A 52 20.42 10.43 -3.70
C PRO A 52 19.46 9.26 -3.98
N PRO A 53 19.05 9.03 -5.27
CA PRO A 53 19.48 9.76 -6.46
C PRO A 53 18.66 11.03 -6.74
N PHE A 54 19.27 11.94 -7.51
CA PHE A 54 18.63 13.15 -7.99
C PHE A 54 18.61 13.19 -9.53
N LEU A 55 17.59 13.78 -10.11
CA LEU A 55 17.54 14.18 -11.50
C LEU A 55 17.51 15.73 -11.55
N GLY A 56 18.64 16.34 -11.90
CA GLY A 56 18.82 17.77 -11.71
C GLY A 56 18.81 18.14 -10.23
N THR A 57 17.91 19.02 -9.82
CA THR A 57 17.71 19.47 -8.44
C THR A 57 16.68 18.65 -7.66
N GLU A 58 15.93 17.76 -8.34
CA GLU A 58 14.81 17.05 -7.75
C GLU A 58 15.18 15.62 -7.37
N SER A 59 14.78 15.17 -6.19
CA SER A 59 14.96 13.77 -5.82
C SER A 59 14.10 12.84 -6.66
N ALA A 60 14.61 11.65 -6.96
CA ALA A 60 13.82 10.62 -7.62
C ALA A 60 12.56 10.25 -6.83
N TYR A 61 12.60 10.36 -5.50
CA TYR A 61 11.45 10.13 -4.63
C TYR A 61 10.32 11.11 -4.94
N TYR A 62 10.62 12.43 -4.96
CA TYR A 62 9.63 13.46 -5.28
C TYR A 62 9.03 13.27 -6.67
N LEU A 63 9.89 13.03 -7.66
CA LEU A 63 9.45 12.83 -9.06
C LEU A 63 8.54 11.62 -9.22
N GLY A 64 8.78 10.55 -8.47
CA GLY A 64 8.00 9.32 -8.52
C GLY A 64 6.53 9.46 -8.10
N ILE A 65 6.21 10.48 -7.26
CA ILE A 65 4.89 10.60 -6.60
C ILE A 65 4.21 11.95 -6.84
N ASN A 66 4.75 12.82 -7.70
CA ASN A 66 4.19 14.16 -7.94
C ASN A 66 3.98 14.48 -9.44
N ARG A 67 3.97 13.47 -10.34
CA ARG A 67 3.58 13.72 -11.73
C ARG A 67 2.15 14.23 -11.83
N ASN A 68 1.82 14.92 -12.92
CA ASN A 68 0.49 15.48 -13.22
C ASN A 68 0.01 16.55 -12.24
N LYS A 69 0.93 17.21 -11.52
CA LYS A 69 0.58 18.28 -10.58
C LYS A 69 1.12 19.64 -11.02
N LYS A 70 0.33 20.68 -10.79
CA LYS A 70 0.77 22.06 -10.84
C LYS A 70 1.17 22.45 -9.41
N SER A 71 2.44 22.78 -9.19
CA SER A 71 2.92 23.20 -7.87
C SER A 71 3.01 24.72 -7.77
N ILE A 72 2.60 25.27 -6.65
CA ILE A 72 2.79 26.65 -6.26
C ILE A 72 3.37 26.76 -4.86
N CYS A 73 4.36 27.65 -4.68
CA CYS A 73 4.90 27.99 -3.37
C CYS A 73 4.01 29.04 -2.72
N LEU A 74 3.48 28.76 -1.52
CA LEU A 74 2.59 29.66 -0.80
C LEU A 74 2.84 29.63 0.70
N ASP A 75 3.22 30.77 1.27
CA ASP A 75 3.29 30.90 2.72
C ASP A 75 1.90 31.22 3.30
N ILE A 76 1.20 30.17 3.70
CA ILE A 76 -0.15 30.29 4.29
C ILE A 76 -0.18 30.96 5.66
N LYS A 77 0.98 31.31 6.24
CA LYS A 77 1.07 32.07 7.50
C LYS A 77 1.02 33.57 7.29
N THR A 78 1.28 34.05 6.07
CA THR A 78 1.15 35.46 5.73
C THR A 78 -0.33 35.81 5.47
N LYS A 79 -0.69 37.08 5.63
CA LYS A 79 -2.07 37.56 5.38
C LYS A 79 -2.47 37.35 3.92
N GLU A 80 -1.57 37.62 2.99
CA GLU A 80 -1.75 37.48 1.55
C GLU A 80 -1.85 36.01 1.16
N GLY A 81 -0.93 35.16 1.63
CA GLY A 81 -0.94 33.73 1.36
C GLY A 81 -2.18 33.04 1.94
N PHE A 82 -2.62 33.45 3.12
CA PHE A 82 -3.85 32.93 3.71
C PHE A 82 -5.10 33.34 2.93
N LYS A 83 -5.13 34.57 2.37
CA LYS A 83 -6.20 34.99 1.48
C LYS A 83 -6.23 34.14 0.22
N ILE A 84 -5.07 33.92 -0.42
CA ILE A 84 -4.95 33.07 -1.61
C ILE A 84 -5.39 31.64 -1.31
N LEU A 85 -5.00 31.06 -0.17
CA LEU A 85 -5.46 29.72 0.25
C LEU A 85 -6.99 29.65 0.30
N LYS A 86 -7.64 30.62 0.93
CA LYS A 86 -9.14 30.67 0.99
C LYS A 86 -9.77 30.74 -0.41
N ASP A 87 -9.19 31.51 -1.30
CA ASP A 87 -9.71 31.67 -2.65
C ASP A 87 -9.51 30.38 -3.49
N LEU A 88 -8.40 29.66 -3.28
CA LEU A 88 -8.18 28.35 -3.90
C LEU A 88 -9.14 27.29 -3.35
N ILE A 89 -9.38 27.24 -2.05
CA ILE A 89 -10.36 26.33 -1.44
C ILE A 89 -11.74 26.54 -2.07
N LYS A 90 -12.20 27.80 -2.22
CA LYS A 90 -13.51 28.13 -2.81
C LYS A 90 -13.64 27.71 -4.27
N LYS A 91 -12.53 27.53 -4.98
CA LYS A 91 -12.50 27.17 -6.40
C LYS A 91 -12.16 25.68 -6.61
N SER A 92 -12.10 24.89 -5.56
CA SER A 92 -11.74 23.48 -5.62
C SER A 92 -12.93 22.59 -5.28
N ASP A 93 -13.06 21.47 -5.96
CA ASP A 93 -14.05 20.44 -5.66
C ASP A 93 -13.60 19.54 -4.51
N VAL A 94 -12.27 19.36 -4.39
CA VAL A 94 -11.66 18.51 -3.38
C VAL A 94 -10.50 19.24 -2.71
N VAL A 95 -10.40 19.14 -1.39
CA VAL A 95 -9.23 19.61 -0.60
C VAL A 95 -8.68 18.42 0.16
N ILE A 96 -7.40 18.12 -0.06
CA ILE A 96 -6.72 16.99 0.59
C ILE A 96 -5.56 17.52 1.43
N ASP A 97 -5.49 17.06 2.66
CA ASP A 97 -4.39 17.39 3.57
C ASP A 97 -3.91 16.17 4.37
N ASN A 98 -2.69 16.26 4.88
CA ASN A 98 -2.16 15.35 5.87
C ASN A 98 -1.56 16.11 7.08
N PHE A 99 -2.24 17.18 7.48
CA PHE A 99 -1.92 17.94 8.67
C PHE A 99 -2.31 17.17 9.94
N LYS A 100 -1.72 17.61 11.05
CA LYS A 100 -2.15 17.12 12.37
C LYS A 100 -3.62 17.48 12.61
N PRO A 101 -4.42 16.61 13.22
CA PRO A 101 -5.78 16.93 13.64
C PRO A 101 -5.86 18.28 14.37
N GLY A 102 -6.94 19.05 14.11
CA GLY A 102 -7.11 20.39 14.64
C GLY A 102 -6.39 21.52 13.89
N PHE A 103 -5.59 21.22 12.87
CA PHE A 103 -4.88 22.24 12.08
C PHE A 103 -5.81 23.30 11.50
N TRP A 104 -6.91 22.90 10.89
CA TRP A 104 -7.88 23.82 10.28
C TRP A 104 -8.48 24.80 11.29
N ASN A 105 -8.82 24.31 12.49
CA ASN A 105 -9.30 25.17 13.57
C ASN A 105 -8.21 26.17 14.01
N LYS A 106 -6.98 25.70 14.14
CA LYS A 106 -5.84 26.51 14.57
C LYS A 106 -5.56 27.67 13.61
N ILE A 107 -5.74 27.48 12.31
CA ILE A 107 -5.53 28.55 11.32
C ILE A 107 -6.77 29.39 11.06
N GLY A 108 -7.87 29.20 11.81
CA GLY A 108 -9.09 29.97 11.66
C GLY A 108 -10.01 29.54 10.52
N LEU A 109 -9.90 28.28 10.06
CA LEU A 109 -10.76 27.67 9.05
C LEU A 109 -11.50 26.43 9.63
N PRO A 110 -12.33 26.60 10.70
CA PRO A 110 -13.09 25.50 11.27
C PRO A 110 -14.21 25.02 10.31
N ASP A 111 -14.85 23.89 10.60
CA ASP A 111 -15.92 23.32 9.76
C ASP A 111 -17.05 24.31 9.45
N ASN A 112 -17.41 25.16 10.40
CA ASN A 112 -18.42 26.18 10.19
C ASN A 112 -17.99 27.26 9.17
N TRP A 113 -16.68 27.51 9.04
CA TRP A 113 -16.18 28.40 7.99
C TRP A 113 -16.39 27.77 6.60
N PHE A 114 -16.06 26.49 6.43
CA PHE A 114 -16.32 25.78 5.19
C PHE A 114 -17.81 25.80 4.84
N ASN A 115 -18.67 25.47 5.80
CA ASN A 115 -20.12 25.43 5.58
C ASN A 115 -20.73 26.78 5.20
N LYS A 116 -20.14 27.89 5.66
CA LYS A 116 -20.60 29.24 5.33
C LYS A 116 -20.03 29.80 4.03
N ASN A 117 -18.82 29.40 3.64
CA ASN A 117 -18.08 30.07 2.59
C ASN A 117 -17.83 29.22 1.34
N VAL A 118 -18.07 27.91 1.43
CA VAL A 118 -17.78 26.97 0.33
C VAL A 118 -18.99 26.05 0.15
N GLN A 119 -19.33 25.75 -1.10
CA GLN A 119 -20.40 24.80 -1.40
C GLN A 119 -19.84 23.58 -2.11
N ASN A 120 -20.33 22.40 -1.76
CA ASN A 120 -19.99 21.11 -2.39
C ASN A 120 -18.51 20.72 -2.33
N VAL A 121 -17.73 21.24 -1.38
CA VAL A 121 -16.34 20.81 -1.25
C VAL A 121 -16.26 19.48 -0.50
N LEU A 122 -15.52 18.56 -1.06
CA LEU A 122 -15.07 17.35 -0.38
C LEU A 122 -13.71 17.61 0.27
N ARG A 123 -13.63 17.44 1.58
CA ARG A 123 -12.35 17.46 2.30
C ARG A 123 -11.96 16.03 2.68
N THR A 124 -10.71 15.68 2.45
CA THR A 124 -10.15 14.39 2.85
C THR A 124 -8.89 14.63 3.66
N SER A 125 -8.92 14.22 4.93
CA SER A 125 -7.75 14.31 5.82
C SER A 125 -7.08 12.96 5.97
N ILE A 126 -5.75 12.95 5.89
CA ILE A 126 -4.92 11.76 6.10
C ILE A 126 -4.12 11.99 7.39
N SER A 127 -4.16 11.03 8.31
CA SER A 127 -3.49 11.14 9.61
C SER A 127 -2.79 9.84 10.02
N GLY A 128 -2.00 9.86 11.08
CA GLY A 128 -1.36 8.66 11.64
C GLY A 128 -2.38 7.70 12.23
N TYR A 129 -3.13 8.15 13.22
CA TYR A 129 -4.05 7.33 14.03
C TYR A 129 -5.51 7.77 13.96
N GLY A 130 -5.84 8.76 13.13
CA GLY A 130 -7.18 9.37 13.14
C GLY A 130 -7.31 10.47 14.19
N VAL A 131 -8.52 10.97 14.35
CA VAL A 131 -8.85 12.06 15.29
C VAL A 131 -9.25 11.50 16.65
N ASN A 132 -9.90 10.33 16.66
CA ASN A 132 -10.48 9.71 17.84
C ASN A 132 -9.66 8.49 18.31
N GLY A 133 -9.93 8.03 19.54
CA GLY A 133 -9.28 6.88 20.13
C GLY A 133 -8.07 7.23 20.99
N PRO A 134 -7.45 6.21 21.64
CA PRO A 134 -6.37 6.45 22.61
C PRO A 134 -5.13 7.14 22.04
N GLN A 135 -4.85 6.93 20.75
CA GLN A 135 -3.72 7.52 20.03
C GLN A 135 -4.14 8.62 19.06
N GLY A 136 -5.41 9.05 19.11
CA GLY A 136 -5.94 10.09 18.24
C GLY A 136 -5.12 11.38 18.29
N GLY A 137 -4.80 11.93 17.14
CA GLY A 137 -4.01 13.16 17.01
C GLY A 137 -2.48 12.99 17.11
N LEU A 138 -1.97 11.79 17.44
CA LEU A 138 -0.54 11.52 17.43
C LEU A 138 0.02 11.51 16.00
N PRO A 139 1.28 11.93 15.81
CA PRO A 139 1.94 11.84 14.52
C PRO A 139 2.22 10.38 14.18
N GLY A 140 2.10 10.03 12.90
CA GLY A 140 2.43 8.70 12.40
C GLY A 140 3.27 8.76 11.14
N TYR A 141 4.22 7.84 11.03
CA TYR A 141 4.99 7.56 9.83
C TYR A 141 4.87 6.09 9.49
N ASP A 142 4.97 5.74 8.22
CA ASP A 142 4.90 4.36 7.74
C ASP A 142 5.68 3.35 8.60
N PHE A 143 6.93 3.67 8.91
CA PHE A 143 7.80 2.81 9.73
C PHE A 143 7.19 2.48 11.10
N LEU A 144 6.66 3.50 11.78
CA LEU A 144 6.00 3.32 13.08
C LEU A 144 4.70 2.51 12.94
N MET A 145 3.94 2.76 11.87
CA MET A 145 2.70 2.04 11.61
C MET A 145 2.94 0.58 11.26
N GLN A 146 4.02 0.26 10.54
CA GLN A 146 4.40 -1.14 10.31
C GLN A 146 4.75 -1.86 11.62
N ALA A 147 5.37 -1.15 12.57
CA ALA A 147 5.67 -1.71 13.90
C ALA A 147 4.40 -1.94 14.72
N GLU A 148 3.56 -0.92 14.88
CA GLU A 148 2.40 -0.94 15.77
C GLU A 148 1.21 -1.73 15.23
N SER A 149 1.06 -1.84 13.91
CA SER A 149 0.02 -2.68 13.30
C SER A 149 0.32 -4.18 13.35
N GLY A 150 1.54 -4.58 13.73
CA GLY A 150 1.96 -5.98 13.74
C GLY A 150 2.62 -6.47 12.44
N LEU A 151 2.68 -5.65 11.38
CA LEU A 151 3.31 -6.04 10.10
C LEU A 151 4.78 -6.42 10.27
N MET A 152 5.55 -5.67 11.07
CA MET A 152 6.95 -6.03 11.34
C MET A 152 7.07 -7.35 12.07
N LYS A 153 6.14 -7.66 12.98
CA LYS A 153 6.16 -8.89 13.77
C LYS A 153 6.07 -10.13 12.88
N ILE A 154 5.30 -10.07 11.80
CA ILE A 154 5.08 -11.18 10.87
C ILE A 154 6.03 -11.19 9.66
N THR A 155 6.85 -10.15 9.49
CA THR A 155 7.79 -10.00 8.37
C THR A 155 9.22 -10.33 8.81
N GLY A 156 9.95 -11.07 7.96
CA GLY A 156 11.33 -11.46 8.18
C GLY A 156 11.53 -12.96 8.37
N GLU A 157 12.77 -13.37 8.63
CA GLU A 157 13.15 -14.77 8.89
C GLU A 157 12.44 -15.32 10.13
N VAL A 158 12.15 -16.63 10.12
CA VAL A 158 11.38 -17.31 11.19
C VAL A 158 11.94 -17.02 12.60
N ASN A 159 13.24 -17.11 12.76
CA ASN A 159 13.95 -16.88 14.02
C ASN A 159 14.75 -15.56 14.03
N GLY A 160 14.47 -14.67 13.06
CA GLY A 160 15.16 -13.38 12.93
C GLY A 160 14.48 -12.25 13.71
N GLU A 161 15.02 -11.05 13.57
CA GLU A 161 14.40 -9.81 14.10
C GLU A 161 13.16 -9.40 13.29
N PRO A 162 12.22 -8.66 13.90
CA PRO A 162 11.12 -8.03 13.17
C PRO A 162 11.65 -7.10 12.06
N MET A 163 11.09 -7.22 10.86
CA MET A 163 11.55 -6.46 9.70
C MET A 163 10.42 -5.66 9.07
N LYS A 164 10.71 -4.42 8.66
CA LYS A 164 9.78 -3.68 7.81
C LYS A 164 9.81 -4.21 6.37
N LEU A 165 8.74 -4.00 5.62
CA LEU A 165 8.77 -4.16 4.16
C LEU A 165 9.80 -3.19 3.54
N GLY A 166 10.35 -3.58 2.40
CA GLY A 166 11.34 -2.80 1.66
C GLY A 166 10.87 -1.42 1.17
N VAL A 167 9.54 -1.21 1.14
CA VAL A 167 8.88 0.05 0.76
C VAL A 167 7.98 0.55 1.87
N ALA A 168 7.55 1.80 1.80
CA ALA A 168 6.58 2.40 2.73
C ALA A 168 5.15 1.92 2.38
N ILE A 169 4.86 0.65 2.64
CA ILE A 169 3.64 -0.03 2.19
C ILE A 169 2.38 0.52 2.84
N VAL A 170 2.47 0.95 4.11
CA VAL A 170 1.32 1.52 4.82
C VAL A 170 0.93 2.87 4.22
N ASP A 171 1.91 3.72 3.90
CA ASP A 171 1.66 4.97 3.18
C ASP A 171 1.03 4.73 1.81
N ILE A 172 1.55 3.75 1.04
CA ILE A 172 1.02 3.42 -0.29
C ILE A 172 -0.46 3.01 -0.18
N VAL A 173 -0.79 2.09 0.72
CA VAL A 173 -2.17 1.61 0.90
C VAL A 173 -3.07 2.72 1.45
N THR A 174 -2.55 3.56 2.35
CA THR A 174 -3.29 4.74 2.84
C THR A 174 -3.59 5.72 1.71
N GLY A 175 -2.64 5.96 0.83
CA GLY A 175 -2.85 6.78 -0.37
C GLY A 175 -3.96 6.22 -1.27
N LEU A 176 -3.97 4.90 -1.51
CA LEU A 176 -5.03 4.23 -2.28
C LEU A 176 -6.39 4.29 -1.56
N ASN A 177 -6.43 4.09 -0.25
CA ASN A 177 -7.66 4.24 0.55
C ASN A 177 -8.18 5.69 0.47
N ALA A 178 -7.30 6.68 0.45
CA ALA A 178 -7.66 8.07 0.26
C ALA A 178 -8.24 8.33 -1.14
N VAL A 179 -7.70 7.70 -2.21
CA VAL A 179 -8.32 7.74 -3.55
C VAL A 179 -9.75 7.19 -3.51
N ILE A 180 -9.96 6.01 -2.91
CA ILE A 180 -11.29 5.41 -2.76
C ILE A 180 -12.23 6.34 -1.99
N SER A 181 -11.74 6.93 -0.91
CA SER A 181 -12.49 7.88 -0.08
C SER A 181 -12.92 9.13 -0.88
N VAL A 182 -12.00 9.70 -1.67
CA VAL A 182 -12.31 10.86 -2.54
C VAL A 182 -13.33 10.50 -3.60
N LEU A 183 -13.14 9.38 -4.31
CA LEU A 183 -14.07 8.94 -5.36
C LEU A 183 -15.47 8.68 -4.79
N SER A 184 -15.57 8.02 -3.64
CA SER A 184 -16.83 7.77 -2.93
C SER A 184 -17.48 9.07 -2.48
N GLY A 185 -16.70 10.02 -1.95
CA GLY A 185 -17.17 11.34 -1.55
C GLY A 185 -17.70 12.16 -2.71
N LEU A 186 -17.03 12.13 -3.87
CA LEU A 186 -17.50 12.81 -5.09
C LEU A 186 -18.84 12.22 -5.61
N LEU A 187 -18.98 10.88 -5.54
CA LEU A 187 -20.26 10.23 -5.86
C LEU A 187 -21.38 10.64 -4.90
N LEU A 188 -21.08 10.74 -3.61
CA LEU A 188 -22.03 11.19 -2.59
C LEU A 188 -22.39 12.66 -2.78
N ASN A 189 -21.45 13.53 -3.09
CA ASN A 189 -21.67 14.95 -3.36
C ASN A 189 -22.68 15.19 -4.49
N LYS A 190 -22.62 14.39 -5.56
CA LYS A 190 -23.62 14.46 -6.65
C LYS A 190 -25.04 14.16 -6.17
N LYS A 191 -25.21 13.33 -5.13
CA LYS A 191 -26.52 12.97 -4.56
C LYS A 191 -27.01 13.99 -3.55
N LEU A 192 -26.13 14.53 -2.73
CA LEU A 192 -26.49 15.34 -1.57
C LEU A 192 -26.58 16.84 -1.84
N LYS A 193 -26.37 17.31 -3.04
CA LYS A 193 -26.36 18.71 -3.51
C LYS A 193 -26.17 19.76 -2.39
N ASN A 194 -25.18 20.63 -2.54
CA ASN A 194 -24.89 21.74 -1.61
C ASN A 194 -24.45 21.36 -0.19
N LYS A 195 -23.90 20.16 0.03
CA LYS A 195 -23.31 19.76 1.31
C LYS A 195 -21.80 19.56 1.19
N ASN A 196 -21.09 20.10 2.17
CA ASN A 196 -19.67 19.78 2.32
C ASN A 196 -19.54 18.42 2.99
N ILE A 197 -18.57 17.64 2.50
CA ILE A 197 -18.28 16.30 3.02
C ILE A 197 -16.87 16.32 3.60
N LEU A 198 -16.70 15.73 4.78
CA LEU A 198 -15.39 15.43 5.36
C LEU A 198 -15.23 13.92 5.41
N THR A 199 -14.12 13.45 4.89
CA THR A 199 -13.67 12.05 5.00
C THR A 199 -12.30 11.97 5.65
N GLU A 200 -12.05 10.90 6.36
CA GLU A 200 -10.80 10.66 7.08
C GLU A 200 -10.24 9.29 6.72
N VAL A 201 -8.94 9.24 6.52
CA VAL A 201 -8.17 8.01 6.32
C VAL A 201 -6.96 8.07 7.24
N ASN A 202 -6.59 6.95 7.85
CA ASN A 202 -5.42 6.93 8.71
C ASN A 202 -4.50 5.73 8.42
N LEU A 203 -3.22 5.93 8.73
CA LEU A 203 -2.18 4.96 8.46
C LEU A 203 -2.36 3.70 9.32
N TYR A 204 -2.74 3.85 10.59
CA TYR A 204 -2.89 2.71 11.50
C TYR A 204 -3.93 1.71 11.00
N ASN A 205 -5.12 2.19 10.60
CA ASN A 205 -6.16 1.33 10.05
C ASN A 205 -5.71 0.65 8.74
N SER A 206 -4.95 1.37 7.91
CA SER A 206 -4.36 0.79 6.69
C SER A 206 -3.33 -0.30 7.01
N GLY A 207 -2.54 -0.12 8.07
CA GLY A 207 -1.61 -1.14 8.58
C GLY A 207 -2.33 -2.39 9.08
N ILE A 208 -3.41 -2.22 9.87
CA ILE A 208 -4.25 -3.34 10.32
C ILE A 208 -4.91 -4.06 9.13
N PHE A 209 -5.42 -3.32 8.16
CA PHE A 209 -6.00 -3.91 6.94
C PHE A 209 -5.00 -4.79 6.17
N LEU A 210 -3.73 -4.41 6.13
CA LEU A 210 -2.65 -5.17 5.47
C LEU A 210 -2.36 -6.52 6.12
N LEU A 211 -2.77 -6.77 7.36
CA LEU A 211 -2.63 -8.08 8.00
C LEU A 211 -3.51 -9.16 7.34
N ALA A 212 -4.58 -8.77 6.66
CA ALA A 212 -5.46 -9.64 5.86
C ALA A 212 -5.88 -10.93 6.62
N ASN A 213 -5.58 -12.10 6.05
CA ASN A 213 -5.89 -13.40 6.64
C ASN A 213 -5.13 -13.68 7.96
N VAL A 214 -4.00 -13.04 8.19
CA VAL A 214 -3.23 -13.21 9.44
C VAL A 214 -4.01 -12.65 10.63
N ALA A 215 -4.63 -11.46 10.45
CA ALA A 215 -5.53 -10.90 11.47
C ALA A 215 -6.70 -11.85 11.78
N SER A 216 -7.35 -12.39 10.74
CA SER A 216 -8.45 -13.35 10.91
C SER A 216 -8.00 -14.63 11.62
N ASN A 217 -6.81 -15.16 11.26
CA ASN A 217 -6.25 -16.33 11.94
C ASN A 217 -6.03 -16.07 13.43
N THR A 218 -5.49 -14.90 13.77
CA THR A 218 -5.24 -14.49 15.18
C THR A 218 -6.56 -14.36 15.93
N LEU A 219 -7.55 -13.69 15.38
CA LEU A 219 -8.85 -13.49 16.02
C LEU A 219 -9.60 -14.81 16.27
N VAL A 220 -9.56 -15.75 15.31
CA VAL A 220 -10.25 -17.05 15.42
C VAL A 220 -9.52 -18.00 16.37
N SER A 221 -8.18 -18.03 16.31
CA SER A 221 -7.39 -18.96 17.13
C SER A 221 -7.07 -18.45 18.52
N ASN A 222 -7.23 -17.15 18.75
CA ASN A 222 -6.77 -16.43 19.94
C ASN A 222 -5.27 -16.66 20.24
N LYS A 223 -4.47 -16.84 19.18
CA LYS A 223 -3.02 -17.01 19.24
C LYS A 223 -2.35 -15.94 18.40
N ASP A 224 -1.25 -15.38 18.90
CA ASP A 224 -0.45 -14.42 18.14
C ASP A 224 0.13 -15.07 16.87
N ALA A 225 0.31 -14.24 15.84
CA ALA A 225 0.83 -14.70 14.57
C ALA A 225 2.34 -14.96 14.63
N GLU A 226 2.77 -16.04 13.99
CA GLU A 226 4.17 -16.40 13.82
C GLU A 226 4.71 -15.91 12.48
N ARG A 227 6.04 -15.82 12.37
CA ARG A 227 6.72 -15.58 11.10
C ARG A 227 6.93 -16.88 10.33
N TYR A 228 6.66 -16.82 9.04
CA TYR A 228 6.86 -17.94 8.12
C TYR A 228 7.88 -17.64 7.03
N ALA A 229 8.72 -16.59 7.20
CA ALA A 229 9.62 -16.09 6.17
C ALA A 229 8.86 -15.86 4.85
N ASN A 230 9.15 -16.62 3.80
CA ASN A 230 8.43 -16.57 2.53
C ASN A 230 7.22 -17.53 2.47
N GLY A 231 6.98 -18.31 3.53
CA GLY A 231 5.92 -19.31 3.56
C GLY A 231 4.55 -18.71 3.83
N HIS A 232 3.52 -19.25 3.17
CA HIS A 232 2.13 -18.88 3.47
C HIS A 232 1.64 -19.59 4.73
N PRO A 233 1.01 -18.92 5.73
CA PRO A 233 0.60 -19.56 6.99
C PRO A 233 -0.35 -20.75 6.80
N ASN A 234 -1.27 -20.69 5.84
CA ASN A 234 -2.37 -21.64 5.69
C ASN A 234 -2.28 -22.55 4.45
N ILE A 235 -1.26 -22.40 3.59
CA ILE A 235 -1.12 -23.14 2.32
C ILE A 235 0.28 -23.74 2.21
N VAL A 236 0.38 -25.03 1.84
CA VAL A 236 1.65 -25.74 1.64
C VAL A 236 1.54 -26.71 0.45
N PRO A 237 2.55 -26.72 -0.45
CA PRO A 237 3.71 -25.83 -0.52
C PRO A 237 3.37 -24.47 -1.12
N TYR A 238 3.77 -23.42 -0.43
CA TYR A 238 3.73 -22.04 -0.89
C TYR A 238 4.92 -21.32 -0.24
N ASN A 239 6.07 -21.27 -0.95
CA ASN A 239 7.32 -20.78 -0.38
C ASN A 239 8.34 -20.50 -1.48
N LEU A 240 9.52 -20.03 -1.07
CA LEU A 240 10.72 -19.95 -1.88
C LEU A 240 11.53 -21.24 -1.69
N PHE A 241 11.78 -21.97 -2.77
CA PHE A 241 12.46 -23.27 -2.75
C PHE A 241 13.82 -23.22 -3.45
N LYS A 242 14.79 -23.98 -2.96
CA LYS A 242 16.14 -24.06 -3.51
C LYS A 242 16.22 -25.07 -4.64
N SER A 243 16.65 -24.62 -5.83
CA SER A 243 17.06 -25.47 -6.94
C SER A 243 18.59 -25.60 -6.98
N LYS A 244 19.14 -26.32 -7.98
CA LYS A 244 20.60 -26.51 -8.12
C LYS A 244 21.38 -25.20 -8.20
N ASN A 245 20.84 -24.17 -8.85
CA ASN A 245 21.56 -22.93 -9.17
C ASN A 245 20.77 -21.65 -8.82
N GLY A 246 19.86 -21.70 -7.85
CA GLY A 246 19.12 -20.54 -7.38
C GLY A 246 17.75 -20.90 -6.87
N GLU A 247 17.01 -19.89 -6.45
CA GLU A 247 15.72 -20.04 -5.79
C GLU A 247 14.55 -19.87 -6.76
N LEU A 248 13.46 -20.56 -6.47
CA LEU A 248 12.21 -20.53 -7.23
C LEU A 248 11.04 -20.38 -6.26
N ALA A 249 10.23 -19.33 -6.44
CA ALA A 249 8.95 -19.21 -5.76
C ALA A 249 7.94 -20.18 -6.37
N ILE A 250 7.28 -20.97 -5.54
CA ILE A 250 6.29 -21.97 -5.96
C ILE A 250 5.05 -21.84 -5.09
N SER A 251 3.88 -21.81 -5.73
CA SER A 251 2.58 -21.74 -5.08
C SER A 251 1.68 -22.89 -5.55
N VAL A 252 1.34 -23.79 -4.63
CA VAL A 252 0.41 -24.92 -4.89
C VAL A 252 -0.82 -24.72 -4.02
N GLY A 253 -1.83 -24.08 -4.57
CA GLY A 253 -2.98 -23.55 -3.82
C GLY A 253 -4.04 -24.59 -3.42
N ASN A 254 -4.02 -25.82 -4.01
CA ASN A 254 -5.03 -26.85 -3.71
C ASN A 254 -4.51 -28.28 -3.92
N ASP A 255 -5.30 -29.27 -3.47
CA ASP A 255 -4.90 -30.68 -3.51
C ASP A 255 -4.77 -31.23 -4.94
N ASN A 256 -5.52 -30.72 -5.90
CA ASN A 256 -5.38 -31.15 -7.30
C ASN A 256 -4.08 -30.63 -7.92
N GLN A 257 -3.73 -29.38 -7.67
CA GLN A 257 -2.42 -28.86 -8.07
C GLN A 257 -1.27 -29.63 -7.38
N PHE A 258 -1.45 -30.02 -6.12
CA PHE A 258 -0.46 -30.83 -5.43
C PHE A 258 -0.23 -32.20 -6.09
N LYS A 259 -1.29 -32.87 -6.55
CA LYS A 259 -1.19 -34.12 -7.32
C LYS A 259 -0.39 -33.95 -8.62
N VAL A 260 -0.62 -32.84 -9.34
CA VAL A 260 0.16 -32.53 -10.56
C VAL A 260 1.60 -32.23 -10.19
N PHE A 261 1.83 -31.37 -9.20
CA PHE A 261 3.17 -30.98 -8.75
C PHE A 261 4.02 -32.18 -8.34
N THR A 262 3.48 -33.11 -7.56
CA THR A 262 4.20 -34.32 -7.14
C THR A 262 4.54 -35.26 -8.31
N LYS A 263 3.66 -35.38 -9.33
CA LYS A 263 3.96 -36.11 -10.56
C LYS A 263 5.13 -35.49 -11.31
N LEU A 264 5.21 -34.15 -11.41
CA LEU A 264 6.31 -33.43 -12.06
C LEU A 264 7.64 -33.62 -11.32
N LEU A 265 7.60 -33.74 -10.01
CA LEU A 265 8.75 -34.10 -9.17
C LEU A 265 9.13 -35.58 -9.25
N LYS A 266 8.37 -36.41 -9.99
CA LYS A 266 8.48 -37.88 -10.04
C LYS A 266 8.26 -38.53 -8.66
N LYS A 267 7.34 -37.95 -7.88
CA LYS A 267 6.98 -38.37 -6.51
C LYS A 267 5.45 -38.44 -6.34
N PRO A 268 4.71 -39.14 -7.22
CA PRO A 268 3.25 -39.19 -7.15
C PRO A 268 2.72 -39.79 -5.85
N GLU A 269 3.52 -40.64 -5.19
CA GLU A 269 3.22 -41.27 -3.91
C GLU A 269 2.97 -40.24 -2.78
N TRP A 270 3.58 -39.04 -2.86
CA TRP A 270 3.37 -38.01 -1.85
C TRP A 270 1.91 -37.50 -1.82
N ALA A 271 1.23 -37.51 -2.96
CA ALA A 271 -0.17 -37.10 -3.02
C ALA A 271 -1.13 -38.13 -2.42
N LEU A 272 -0.68 -39.36 -2.20
CA LEU A 272 -1.43 -40.45 -1.57
C LEU A 272 -1.08 -40.62 -0.07
N ASP A 273 0.04 -40.06 0.36
CA ASP A 273 0.49 -40.11 1.75
C ASP A 273 -0.46 -39.30 2.64
N LYS A 274 -1.00 -39.95 3.70
CA LYS A 274 -1.91 -39.31 4.65
C LYS A 274 -1.36 -38.03 5.28
N ARG A 275 -0.02 -37.90 5.38
CA ARG A 275 0.65 -36.70 5.91
C ARG A 275 0.57 -35.51 4.95
N PHE A 276 0.30 -35.74 3.65
CA PHE A 276 0.40 -34.70 2.61
C PHE A 276 -0.79 -34.63 1.67
N ALA A 277 -1.70 -35.61 1.70
CA ALA A 277 -2.82 -35.71 0.76
C ALA A 277 -3.76 -34.49 0.79
N LYS A 278 -3.98 -33.92 1.98
CA LYS A 278 -4.78 -32.72 2.18
C LYS A 278 -3.93 -31.53 2.60
N ASN A 279 -4.35 -30.32 2.21
CA ASN A 279 -3.63 -29.10 2.58
C ASN A 279 -3.46 -28.97 4.09
N ALA A 280 -4.49 -29.25 4.89
CA ALA A 280 -4.41 -29.18 6.36
C ALA A 280 -3.32 -30.10 6.92
N ASP A 281 -3.13 -31.27 6.33
CA ASP A 281 -2.08 -32.22 6.76
C ASP A 281 -0.70 -31.75 6.29
N ARG A 282 -0.59 -31.15 5.10
CA ARG A 282 0.66 -30.51 4.63
C ARG A 282 1.06 -29.34 5.53
N VAL A 283 0.10 -28.52 5.96
CA VAL A 283 0.38 -27.42 6.92
C VAL A 283 0.97 -27.97 8.23
N LYS A 284 0.39 -29.03 8.80
CA LYS A 284 0.92 -29.68 10.01
C LYS A 284 2.32 -30.27 9.79
N ASN A 285 2.61 -30.79 8.60
CA ASN A 285 3.88 -31.44 8.24
C ASN A 285 4.75 -30.55 7.35
N ARG A 286 4.61 -29.22 7.41
CA ARG A 286 5.28 -28.23 6.57
C ARG A 286 6.77 -28.48 6.44
N THR A 287 7.49 -28.51 7.54
CA THR A 287 8.94 -28.65 7.58
C THR A 287 9.41 -29.92 6.85
N LEU A 288 8.68 -31.02 7.02
CA LEU A 288 8.99 -32.28 6.37
C LEU A 288 8.82 -32.22 4.86
N ILE A 289 7.63 -31.79 4.38
CA ILE A 289 7.34 -31.76 2.95
C ILE A 289 8.20 -30.73 2.21
N GLU A 290 8.47 -29.54 2.79
CA GLU A 290 9.32 -28.53 2.18
C GLU A 290 10.78 -28.99 2.08
N LYS A 291 11.29 -29.70 3.10
CA LYS A 291 12.62 -30.37 3.03
C LYS A 291 12.69 -31.39 1.90
N MET A 292 11.65 -32.20 1.75
CA MET A 292 11.58 -33.21 0.66
C MET A 292 11.52 -32.54 -0.71
N ILE A 293 10.75 -31.48 -0.87
CA ILE A 293 10.65 -30.69 -2.11
C ILE A 293 12.02 -30.09 -2.46
N ASN A 294 12.69 -29.42 -1.52
CA ASN A 294 14.02 -28.85 -1.74
C ASN A 294 15.02 -29.90 -2.22
N LYS A 295 14.98 -31.11 -1.64
CA LYS A 295 15.84 -32.23 -2.08
C LYS A 295 15.59 -32.63 -3.54
N GLU A 296 14.37 -32.65 -4.01
CA GLU A 296 14.05 -32.96 -5.42
C GLU A 296 14.43 -31.79 -6.34
N LEU A 297 14.12 -30.57 -5.96
CA LEU A 297 14.40 -29.38 -6.78
C LEU A 297 15.92 -29.13 -6.94
N SER A 298 16.72 -29.47 -5.95
CA SER A 298 18.20 -29.33 -6.04
C SER A 298 18.86 -30.20 -7.13
N LYS A 299 18.13 -31.17 -7.68
CA LYS A 299 18.65 -32.07 -8.74
C LYS A 299 18.77 -31.43 -10.12
N LYS A 300 18.04 -30.35 -10.38
CA LYS A 300 18.01 -29.67 -11.67
C LYS A 300 18.11 -28.15 -11.51
N ASN A 301 18.50 -27.47 -12.58
CA ASN A 301 18.62 -26.02 -12.62
C ASN A 301 17.26 -25.34 -12.48
N ARG A 302 17.25 -24.12 -11.95
CA ARG A 302 16.08 -23.29 -11.77
C ARG A 302 15.23 -23.14 -13.04
N SER A 303 15.90 -22.89 -14.18
CA SER A 303 15.21 -22.74 -15.48
C SER A 303 14.48 -24.01 -15.93
N TYR A 304 15.04 -25.20 -15.65
CA TYR A 304 14.37 -26.46 -15.94
C TYR A 304 13.03 -26.58 -15.19
N TRP A 305 13.04 -26.35 -13.88
CA TRP A 305 11.84 -26.42 -13.05
C TRP A 305 10.84 -25.34 -13.40
N TYR A 306 11.31 -24.11 -13.59
CA TYR A 306 10.45 -22.99 -13.98
C TYR A 306 9.66 -23.31 -15.26
N ASN A 307 10.34 -23.72 -16.33
CA ASN A 307 9.69 -24.05 -17.59
C ASN A 307 8.76 -25.25 -17.47
N LEU A 308 9.15 -26.30 -16.72
CA LEU A 308 8.33 -27.46 -16.48
C LEU A 308 7.03 -27.12 -15.74
N PHE A 309 7.12 -26.30 -14.69
CA PHE A 309 5.97 -25.89 -13.88
C PHE A 309 5.03 -24.99 -14.66
N LEU A 310 5.53 -23.98 -15.36
CA LEU A 310 4.69 -23.12 -16.20
C LEU A 310 3.92 -23.90 -17.26
N LYS A 311 4.60 -24.82 -17.97
CA LYS A 311 3.96 -25.67 -18.99
C LYS A 311 2.82 -26.53 -18.41
N ASN A 312 2.84 -26.83 -17.13
CA ASN A 312 1.85 -27.69 -16.46
C ASN A 312 0.94 -26.90 -15.49
N ASN A 313 0.84 -25.59 -15.66
CA ASN A 313 -0.02 -24.70 -14.87
C ASN A 313 0.25 -24.76 -13.35
N ILE A 314 1.48 -24.99 -12.94
CA ILE A 314 1.94 -24.81 -11.56
C ILE A 314 2.51 -23.40 -11.43
N PRO A 315 1.85 -22.52 -10.64
CA PRO A 315 2.33 -21.15 -10.43
C PRO A 315 3.74 -21.13 -9.84
N SER A 316 4.65 -20.51 -10.56
CA SER A 316 6.04 -20.37 -10.14
C SER A 316 6.66 -19.11 -10.71
N ALA A 317 7.64 -18.55 -10.00
CA ALA A 317 8.32 -17.32 -10.40
C ALA A 317 9.80 -17.35 -9.98
N ILE A 318 10.62 -16.66 -10.76
CA ILE A 318 12.03 -16.39 -10.42
C ILE A 318 12.07 -15.05 -9.69
N VAL A 319 12.79 -14.98 -8.58
CA VAL A 319 13.01 -13.71 -7.88
C VAL A 319 13.91 -12.82 -8.74
N ARG A 320 13.39 -11.66 -9.12
CA ARG A 320 14.07 -10.68 -9.98
C ARG A 320 14.58 -9.50 -9.18
N GLY A 321 15.67 -8.91 -9.65
CA GLY A 321 16.07 -7.58 -9.19
C GLY A 321 15.14 -6.49 -9.73
N VAL A 322 15.09 -5.34 -9.04
CA VAL A 322 14.22 -4.21 -9.44
C VAL A 322 14.50 -3.75 -10.88
N LYS A 323 15.77 -3.64 -11.26
CA LYS A 323 16.16 -3.25 -12.64
C LYS A 323 15.67 -4.26 -13.69
N GLU A 324 15.69 -5.54 -13.38
CA GLU A 324 15.19 -6.60 -14.27
C GLU A 324 13.66 -6.60 -14.38
N ALA A 325 12.96 -6.25 -13.30
CA ALA A 325 11.50 -6.17 -13.30
C ALA A 325 10.94 -4.94 -14.01
N LEU A 326 11.75 -3.89 -14.19
CA LEU A 326 11.39 -2.65 -14.91
C LEU A 326 11.66 -2.71 -16.42
N ASN A 327 12.41 -3.70 -16.92
CA ASN A 327 12.68 -3.97 -18.33
C ASN A 327 11.69 -4.99 -18.89
#